data_fd7bd1165b465c1cd2c4b7233c039705
#
_entry.id   fd7bd1165b465c1cd2c4b7233c039705
#
_cell.length_a   1.000
_cell.length_b   1.000
_cell.length_c   1.000
_cell.angle_alpha   90.00
_cell.angle_beta   90.00
_cell.angle_gamma   90.00
#
_symmetry.space_group_name_H-M   'P 1'
#
loop_
_entity.id
_entity.type
_entity.pdbx_description
1 polymer ?
#
loop_
_entity_poly.entity_id
_entity_poly.type
_entity_poly.pdbx_seq_one_letter_code
_entity_poly.pdbx_strand_id
1 'polypeptide(L)'
;MKKLVLALTAAAAFTGSAIAADLPARTYSKAPAPVAYAPSWTGCYVGGGGGYGLWNQENTFFANGPPRTQITQTTTEGGRGYFGTVQAGCDYQFPAMGTSFVVGAFGDYDFSSLKANVSPLVGGIGQEKMSSAWSVGGRVGWVALPGLLTYFSGGYTEATFDRVNLSSVDLPPTPPTIFFDKRTYKGWFLGAGDEYALNFLPGLFWKTEYRFSEFDAATNVLRTIPTGTPMSTSIDSKNFVHTVRSELTYHFNWGGPVVAKY
;
A
#
# COMPACT_ATOMS: atom_id res chain seq x y z
N MET A 1 -89.42 -23.90 4.70
CA MET A 1 -89.23 -24.75 3.53
C MET A 1 -88.74 -23.97 2.27
N LYS A 2 -89.07 -22.68 2.10
CA LYS A 2 -88.67 -21.90 0.91
C LYS A 2 -87.21 -21.51 0.86
N LYS A 3 -86.53 -21.50 1.97
CA LYS A 3 -85.03 -21.15 2.04
C LYS A 3 -84.12 -22.33 1.73
N LEU A 4 -84.62 -23.56 1.86
CA LEU A 4 -83.83 -24.77 1.57
C LEU A 4 -83.77 -25.07 0.05
N VAL A 5 -84.80 -24.68 -0.69
CA VAL A 5 -84.94 -24.91 -2.16
C VAL A 5 -83.97 -23.95 -2.90
N LEU A 6 -83.77 -22.73 -2.41
CA LEU A 6 -82.83 -21.78 -3.02
C LEU A 6 -81.38 -22.19 -2.80
N ALA A 7 -81.06 -22.87 -1.71
CA ALA A 7 -79.69 -23.32 -1.43
C ALA A 7 -79.27 -24.52 -2.31
N LEU A 8 -80.29 -25.41 -2.66
CA LEU A 8 -80.00 -26.55 -3.54
C LEU A 8 -79.85 -26.16 -5.01
N THR A 9 -80.53 -25.11 -5.46
CA THR A 9 -80.42 -24.65 -6.85
C THR A 9 -79.16 -23.89 -7.10
N ALA A 10 -78.55 -23.26 -6.08
CA ALA A 10 -77.24 -22.62 -6.21
C ALA A 10 -76.08 -23.63 -6.27
N ALA A 11 -76.21 -24.81 -5.64
CA ALA A 11 -75.20 -25.85 -5.67
C ALA A 11 -75.10 -26.63 -7.00
N ALA A 12 -76.26 -26.68 -7.76
CA ALA A 12 -76.26 -27.39 -9.04
C ALA A 12 -75.66 -26.59 -10.22
N ALA A 13 -75.44 -25.30 -10.07
CA ALA A 13 -74.88 -24.44 -11.14
C ALA A 13 -73.34 -24.48 -11.26
N PHE A 14 -72.63 -25.18 -10.34
CA PHE A 14 -71.18 -25.26 -10.35
C PHE A 14 -70.64 -26.62 -10.83
N THR A 15 -71.40 -27.50 -11.38
CA THR A 15 -70.92 -28.74 -12.01
C THR A 15 -70.60 -28.56 -13.49
N GLY A 16 -70.02 -27.38 -13.85
CA GLY A 16 -69.36 -27.22 -15.14
C GLY A 16 -68.08 -28.01 -15.09
N SER A 17 -67.95 -29.06 -15.91
CA SER A 17 -66.67 -29.76 -16.13
C SER A 17 -65.62 -28.75 -16.47
N ALA A 18 -64.66 -28.55 -15.53
CA ALA A 18 -63.44 -27.87 -15.82
C ALA A 18 -62.65 -28.72 -16.83
N ILE A 19 -62.80 -28.42 -18.10
CA ILE A 19 -61.86 -28.85 -19.12
C ILE A 19 -60.63 -28.01 -18.82
N ALA A 20 -59.77 -28.47 -17.89
CA ALA A 20 -58.45 -27.98 -17.75
C ALA A 20 -57.76 -28.31 -19.09
N ALA A 21 -57.56 -27.28 -19.91
CA ALA A 21 -56.71 -27.37 -21.06
C ALA A 21 -55.35 -27.78 -20.52
N ASP A 22 -54.88 -28.97 -20.86
CA ASP A 22 -53.52 -29.42 -20.69
C ASP A 22 -52.64 -28.52 -21.55
N LEU A 23 -52.33 -27.32 -21.02
CA LEU A 23 -51.26 -26.51 -21.54
C LEU A 23 -49.98 -27.28 -21.25
N PRO A 24 -49.19 -27.65 -22.27
CA PRO A 24 -47.91 -28.32 -22.03
C PRO A 24 -47.13 -27.47 -21.05
N ALA A 25 -46.72 -28.08 -19.95
CA ALA A 25 -45.88 -27.41 -18.93
C ALA A 25 -44.75 -26.68 -19.64
N ARG A 26 -44.80 -25.35 -19.62
CA ARG A 26 -43.67 -24.59 -20.11
C ARG A 26 -42.43 -25.07 -19.32
N THR A 27 -41.58 -25.81 -19.97
CA THR A 27 -40.27 -26.12 -19.46
C THR A 27 -39.58 -24.77 -19.26
N TYR A 28 -39.61 -24.25 -18.02
CA TYR A 28 -38.72 -23.18 -17.63
C TYR A 28 -37.29 -23.71 -17.79
N SER A 29 -36.64 -23.42 -18.90
CA SER A 29 -35.23 -23.56 -18.96
C SER A 29 -34.68 -22.61 -17.89
N LYS A 30 -34.13 -23.20 -16.82
CA LYS A 30 -33.46 -22.44 -15.77
C LYS A 30 -32.48 -21.50 -16.48
N ALA A 31 -32.69 -20.19 -16.33
CA ALA A 31 -31.77 -19.22 -16.90
C ALA A 31 -30.33 -19.66 -16.52
N PRO A 32 -29.39 -19.66 -17.46
CA PRO A 32 -27.98 -19.99 -17.13
C PRO A 32 -27.62 -19.22 -15.89
N ALA A 33 -27.07 -19.91 -14.89
CA ALA A 33 -26.59 -19.24 -13.69
C ALA A 33 -25.66 -18.10 -14.13
N PRO A 34 -25.79 -16.88 -13.57
CA PRO A 34 -24.91 -15.78 -13.91
C PRO A 34 -23.48 -16.27 -13.75
N VAL A 35 -22.70 -16.15 -14.81
CA VAL A 35 -21.28 -16.54 -14.79
C VAL A 35 -20.61 -15.70 -13.72
N ALA A 36 -20.19 -16.33 -12.62
CA ALA A 36 -19.49 -15.64 -11.57
C ALA A 36 -18.22 -15.02 -12.17
N TYR A 37 -18.07 -13.72 -12.07
CA TYR A 37 -16.88 -13.02 -12.52
C TYR A 37 -15.68 -13.54 -11.70
N ALA A 38 -14.77 -14.24 -12.35
CA ALA A 38 -13.51 -14.65 -11.73
C ALA A 38 -12.54 -13.47 -11.83
N PRO A 39 -12.10 -12.91 -10.71
CA PRO A 39 -11.13 -11.81 -10.73
C PRO A 39 -9.85 -12.25 -11.43
N SER A 40 -9.28 -11.38 -12.26
CA SER A 40 -8.00 -11.60 -12.94
C SER A 40 -7.06 -10.46 -12.61
N TRP A 41 -5.83 -10.82 -12.26
CA TRP A 41 -4.74 -9.86 -12.03
C TRP A 41 -3.96 -9.53 -13.31
N THR A 42 -4.23 -10.24 -14.44
CA THR A 42 -3.56 -9.91 -15.72
C THR A 42 -4.00 -8.57 -16.23
N GLY A 43 -3.06 -7.67 -16.44
CA GLY A 43 -3.27 -6.32 -16.96
C GLY A 43 -2.47 -5.28 -16.21
N CYS A 44 -2.57 -4.04 -16.65
CA CYS A 44 -1.97 -2.92 -15.94
C CYS A 44 -2.98 -2.34 -14.94
N TYR A 45 -2.48 -1.70 -13.92
CA TYR A 45 -3.29 -1.10 -12.87
C TYR A 45 -2.73 0.25 -12.41
N VAL A 46 -3.60 1.03 -11.82
CA VAL A 46 -3.24 2.22 -11.04
C VAL A 46 -3.88 2.09 -9.67
N GLY A 47 -3.27 2.70 -8.68
CA GLY A 47 -3.76 2.65 -7.32
C GLY A 47 -3.37 3.87 -6.51
N GLY A 48 -4.04 4.01 -5.38
CA GLY A 48 -3.73 5.04 -4.41
C GLY A 48 -4.27 4.68 -3.04
N GLY A 49 -3.67 5.29 -2.04
CA GLY A 49 -4.02 5.02 -0.66
C GLY A 49 -3.14 5.77 0.31
N GLY A 50 -2.88 5.15 1.44
CA GLY A 50 -2.01 5.71 2.45
C GLY A 50 -1.55 4.67 3.45
N GLY A 51 -0.73 5.11 4.37
CA GLY A 51 -0.17 4.23 5.38
C GLY A 51 0.45 4.95 6.56
N TYR A 52 1.01 4.15 7.41
CA TYR A 52 1.78 4.60 8.56
C TYR A 52 3.19 4.02 8.50
N GLY A 53 4.18 4.86 8.76
CA GLY A 53 5.58 4.47 8.73
C GLY A 53 6.29 4.74 10.05
N LEU A 54 7.26 3.89 10.31
CA LEU A 54 8.25 4.01 11.37
C LEU A 54 9.62 4.00 10.71
N TRP A 55 10.50 4.88 11.12
CA TRP A 55 11.88 4.79 10.70
C TRP A 55 12.82 4.73 11.91
N ASN A 56 13.95 4.04 11.74
CA ASN A 56 15.09 4.06 12.63
C ASN A 56 16.28 4.62 11.86
N GLN A 57 17.05 5.51 12.51
CA GLN A 57 18.24 6.10 11.95
C GLN A 57 19.41 5.87 12.91
N GLU A 58 20.46 5.27 12.40
CA GLU A 58 21.72 5.09 13.10
C GLU A 58 22.64 6.25 12.74
N ASN A 59 23.06 7.02 13.74
CA ASN A 59 23.89 8.20 13.58
C ASN A 59 25.23 8.01 14.30
N THR A 60 26.34 8.30 13.59
CA THR A 60 27.69 8.30 14.15
C THR A 60 28.39 9.61 13.79
N PHE A 61 28.94 10.29 14.78
CA PHE A 61 29.60 11.58 14.61
C PHE A 61 31.08 11.41 14.40
N PHE A 62 31.63 12.24 13.49
CA PHE A 62 33.03 12.26 13.15
C PHE A 62 33.60 13.69 13.15
N ALA A 63 34.82 13.86 13.65
CA ALA A 63 35.67 15.01 13.36
C ALA A 63 36.28 14.83 11.97
N ASN A 64 36.16 15.84 11.11
CA ASN A 64 36.68 15.84 9.74
C ASN A 64 38.09 16.32 9.65
N GLY A 65 39.01 15.75 10.44
CA GLY A 65 40.44 16.00 10.37
C GLY A 65 41.17 14.88 9.62
N PRO A 66 42.46 15.07 9.25
CA PRO A 66 43.35 13.98 8.88
C PRO A 66 44.08 13.41 10.12
N PRO A 67 43.72 12.20 10.64
CA PRO A 67 42.68 11.29 10.16
C PRO A 67 41.28 11.68 10.62
N ARG A 68 40.25 11.27 9.86
CA ARG A 68 38.87 11.37 10.29
C ARG A 68 38.66 10.49 11.53
N THR A 69 38.18 11.09 12.61
CA THR A 69 38.08 10.40 13.92
C THR A 69 36.64 10.37 14.40
N GLN A 70 36.18 9.20 14.82
CA GLN A 70 34.89 9.04 15.44
C GLN A 70 34.82 9.74 16.80
N ILE A 71 33.76 10.55 17.02
CA ILE A 71 33.57 11.36 18.24
C ILE A 71 32.62 10.67 19.21
N THR A 72 31.55 10.03 18.66
CA THR A 72 30.51 9.40 19.48
C THR A 72 30.37 7.92 19.14
N GLN A 73 29.80 7.15 20.05
CA GLN A 73 29.25 5.86 19.71
C GLN A 73 28.05 6.06 18.76
N THR A 74 27.69 5.02 18.01
CA THR A 74 26.49 5.02 17.19
C THR A 74 25.26 5.15 18.08
N THR A 75 24.43 6.14 17.78
CA THR A 75 23.14 6.36 18.46
C THR A 75 22.02 6.03 17.49
N THR A 76 20.93 5.46 18.00
CA THR A 76 19.74 5.16 17.20
C THR A 76 18.66 6.14 17.58
N GLU A 77 18.14 6.85 16.58
CA GLU A 77 16.99 7.74 16.67
C GLU A 77 15.84 7.16 15.85
N GLY A 78 14.63 7.62 16.10
CA GLY A 78 13.47 7.09 15.38
C GLY A 78 12.37 8.11 15.15
N GLY A 79 11.71 7.96 14.03
CA GLY A 79 10.58 8.79 13.63
C GLY A 79 9.39 7.96 13.20
N ARG A 80 8.24 8.64 13.10
CA ARG A 80 6.99 8.02 12.66
C ARG A 80 6.06 9.04 12.05
N GLY A 81 5.08 8.54 11.29
CA GLY A 81 4.06 9.41 10.72
C GLY A 81 3.27 8.74 9.62
N TYR A 82 2.41 9.51 9.00
CA TYR A 82 1.55 9.06 7.91
C TYR A 82 2.15 9.43 6.55
N PHE A 83 1.72 8.70 5.53
CA PHE A 83 2.01 9.03 4.14
C PHE A 83 0.80 8.71 3.27
N GLY A 84 0.66 9.43 2.15
CA GLY A 84 -0.21 9.07 1.04
C GLY A 84 0.62 8.44 -0.05
N THR A 85 0.06 7.48 -0.80
CA THR A 85 0.77 6.78 -1.86
C THR A 85 -0.04 6.73 -3.14
N VAL A 86 0.65 6.75 -4.28
CA VAL A 86 0.12 6.44 -5.61
C VAL A 86 1.02 5.41 -6.26
N GLN A 87 0.43 4.49 -7.01
CA GLN A 87 1.18 3.45 -7.70
C GLN A 87 0.61 3.14 -9.08
N ALA A 88 1.46 2.58 -9.94
CA ALA A 88 1.09 1.98 -11.19
C ALA A 88 1.94 0.74 -11.44
N GLY A 89 1.37 -0.26 -12.12
CA GLY A 89 2.08 -1.49 -12.42
C GLY A 89 1.34 -2.32 -13.44
N CYS A 90 1.96 -3.43 -13.83
CA CYS A 90 1.36 -4.41 -14.72
C CYS A 90 1.71 -5.81 -14.21
N ASP A 91 0.73 -6.70 -14.25
CA ASP A 91 0.83 -8.07 -13.78
C ASP A 91 0.46 -9.07 -14.88
N TYR A 92 0.96 -10.26 -14.72
CA TYR A 92 0.62 -11.42 -15.52
C TYR A 92 0.28 -12.60 -14.63
N GLN A 93 -0.95 -13.10 -14.75
CA GLN A 93 -1.44 -14.27 -14.04
C GLN A 93 -1.35 -15.50 -14.94
N PHE A 94 -0.82 -16.59 -14.40
CA PHE A 94 -0.69 -17.86 -15.13
C PHE A 94 -0.98 -19.05 -14.20
N PRO A 95 -1.53 -20.15 -14.74
CA PRO A 95 -1.77 -21.36 -13.97
C PRO A 95 -0.46 -22.13 -13.76
N ALA A 96 -0.19 -22.59 -12.54
CA ALA A 96 0.91 -23.50 -12.21
C ALA A 96 0.58 -24.27 -10.92
N MET A 97 1.03 -25.51 -10.81
CA MET A 97 0.94 -26.35 -9.59
C MET A 97 -0.46 -26.42 -8.97
N GLY A 98 -1.54 -26.40 -9.79
CA GLY A 98 -2.92 -26.49 -9.32
C GLY A 98 -3.51 -25.20 -8.76
N THR A 99 -2.77 -24.08 -8.80
CA THR A 99 -3.24 -22.74 -8.46
C THR A 99 -2.84 -21.73 -9.54
N SER A 100 -3.17 -20.45 -9.35
CA SER A 100 -2.70 -19.37 -10.23
C SER A 100 -1.61 -18.57 -9.55
N PHE A 101 -0.53 -18.32 -10.29
CA PHE A 101 0.55 -17.42 -9.87
C PHE A 101 0.43 -16.09 -10.59
N VAL A 102 0.95 -15.05 -9.95
CA VAL A 102 1.00 -13.70 -10.50
C VAL A 102 2.44 -13.21 -10.40
N VAL A 103 2.95 -12.65 -11.50
CA VAL A 103 4.22 -11.92 -11.52
C VAL A 103 3.98 -10.55 -12.10
N GLY A 104 4.66 -9.53 -11.60
CA GLY A 104 4.46 -8.18 -12.10
C GLY A 104 5.58 -7.23 -11.74
N ALA A 105 5.49 -6.05 -12.33
CA ALA A 105 6.38 -4.93 -12.03
C ALA A 105 5.55 -3.70 -11.71
N PHE A 106 6.06 -2.87 -10.81
CA PHE A 106 5.36 -1.66 -10.38
C PHE A 106 6.32 -0.54 -10.01
N GLY A 107 5.77 0.68 -9.96
CA GLY A 107 6.39 1.84 -9.36
C GLY A 107 5.40 2.55 -8.47
N ASP A 108 5.88 3.11 -7.36
CA ASP A 108 5.09 3.90 -6.44
C ASP A 108 5.80 5.18 -6.01
N TYR A 109 5.00 6.14 -5.54
CA TYR A 109 5.48 7.39 -4.97
C TYR A 109 4.70 7.70 -3.70
N ASP A 110 5.43 7.94 -2.61
CA ASP A 110 4.93 8.26 -1.29
C ASP A 110 5.10 9.75 -0.98
N PHE A 111 4.01 10.44 -0.70
CA PHE A 111 3.97 11.78 -0.11
C PHE A 111 4.03 11.65 1.40
N SER A 112 5.22 11.79 1.96
CA SER A 112 5.49 11.41 3.35
C SER A 112 5.46 12.58 4.32
N SER A 113 5.05 12.30 5.55
CA SER A 113 5.10 13.22 6.68
C SER A 113 5.61 12.53 7.95
N LEU A 114 6.57 11.62 7.77
CA LEU A 114 7.24 10.97 8.90
C LEU A 114 8.21 11.94 9.54
N LYS A 115 8.16 12.09 10.87
CA LYS A 115 8.95 13.06 11.62
C LYS A 115 9.66 12.40 12.80
N ALA A 116 10.87 12.83 13.06
CA ALA A 116 11.68 12.49 14.23
C ALA A 116 12.18 13.75 14.92
N ASN A 117 12.33 13.70 16.22
CA ASN A 117 13.10 14.71 16.93
C ASN A 117 14.56 14.30 16.95
N VAL A 118 15.43 15.21 16.55
CA VAL A 118 16.87 15.01 16.60
C VAL A 118 17.36 15.15 18.04
N SER A 119 18.16 14.19 18.52
CA SER A 119 18.65 14.14 19.90
C SER A 119 19.62 15.29 20.20
N PRO A 120 19.64 15.81 21.44
CA PRO A 120 20.60 16.81 21.90
C PRO A 120 22.07 16.40 21.78
N LEU A 121 22.37 15.10 21.71
CA LEU A 121 23.72 14.58 21.49
C LEU A 121 24.37 15.06 20.18
N VAL A 122 23.55 15.53 19.24
CA VAL A 122 23.99 16.10 17.95
C VAL A 122 24.44 17.57 18.06
N GLY A 123 24.40 18.15 19.26
CA GLY A 123 24.75 19.57 19.47
C GLY A 123 23.59 20.52 19.24
N GLY A 124 22.35 20.04 19.18
CA GLY A 124 21.17 20.89 19.02
C GLY A 124 19.87 20.10 18.99
N ILE A 125 18.75 20.81 19.16
CA ILE A 125 17.40 20.29 19.07
C ILE A 125 16.84 20.65 17.70
N GLY A 126 16.28 19.68 16.99
CA GLY A 126 15.64 19.88 15.68
C GLY A 126 14.61 18.82 15.39
N GLN A 127 13.95 18.96 14.25
CA GLN A 127 13.03 17.96 13.73
C GLN A 127 13.44 17.56 12.33
N GLU A 128 13.69 16.29 12.14
CA GLU A 128 13.93 15.69 10.83
C GLU A 128 12.60 15.18 10.25
N LYS A 129 12.41 15.34 8.95
CA LYS A 129 11.22 14.91 8.23
C LYS A 129 11.60 14.17 6.97
N MET A 130 11.12 12.95 6.83
CA MET A 130 11.07 12.27 5.55
C MET A 130 9.89 12.84 4.76
N SER A 131 10.15 13.53 3.65
CA SER A 131 9.13 14.25 2.88
C SER A 131 8.57 13.45 1.72
N SER A 132 9.35 12.56 1.13
CA SER A 132 8.90 11.69 0.05
C SER A 132 9.77 10.44 -0.07
N ALA A 133 9.19 9.41 -0.68
CA ALA A 133 9.94 8.26 -1.18
C ALA A 133 9.35 7.82 -2.52
N TRP A 134 10.14 7.14 -3.33
CA TRP A 134 9.66 6.45 -4.51
C TRP A 134 10.33 5.09 -4.63
N SER A 135 9.64 4.15 -5.27
CA SER A 135 10.16 2.81 -5.44
C SER A 135 9.82 2.26 -6.82
N VAL A 136 10.67 1.37 -7.30
CA VAL A 136 10.43 0.54 -8.48
C VAL A 136 10.84 -0.88 -8.17
N GLY A 137 9.98 -1.84 -8.51
CA GLY A 137 10.24 -3.22 -8.16
C GLY A 137 9.36 -4.22 -8.87
N GLY A 138 9.54 -5.47 -8.48
CA GLY A 138 8.73 -6.59 -8.92
C GLY A 138 7.92 -7.19 -7.80
N ARG A 139 6.89 -7.93 -8.16
CA ARG A 139 6.13 -8.77 -7.24
C ARG A 139 5.89 -10.17 -7.78
N VAL A 140 5.83 -11.13 -6.89
CA VAL A 140 5.47 -12.52 -7.18
C VAL A 140 4.52 -12.99 -6.11
N GLY A 141 3.43 -13.63 -6.52
CA GLY A 141 2.42 -14.11 -5.60
C GLY A 141 1.64 -15.29 -6.16
N TRP A 142 0.72 -15.78 -5.35
CA TRP A 142 -0.21 -16.84 -5.74
C TRP A 142 -1.62 -16.51 -5.26
N VAL A 143 -2.61 -17.00 -6.00
CA VAL A 143 -4.02 -16.84 -5.64
C VAL A 143 -4.33 -17.85 -4.53
N ALA A 144 -4.29 -17.38 -3.29
CA ALA A 144 -4.46 -18.22 -2.10
C ALA A 144 -5.92 -18.68 -1.92
N LEU A 145 -6.88 -17.81 -2.25
CA LEU A 145 -8.32 -18.07 -2.24
C LEU A 145 -8.97 -17.38 -3.45
N PRO A 146 -10.17 -17.79 -3.88
CA PRO A 146 -10.90 -17.07 -4.92
C PRO A 146 -11.02 -15.57 -4.58
N GLY A 147 -10.37 -14.73 -5.40
CA GLY A 147 -10.34 -13.27 -5.19
C GLY A 147 -9.27 -12.75 -4.25
N LEU A 148 -8.39 -13.60 -3.70
CA LEU A 148 -7.30 -13.19 -2.81
C LEU A 148 -5.94 -13.61 -3.38
N LEU A 149 -5.12 -12.62 -3.68
CA LEU A 149 -3.71 -12.78 -4.04
C LEU A 149 -2.85 -12.48 -2.81
N THR A 150 -1.99 -13.42 -2.42
CA THR A 150 -0.89 -13.18 -1.46
C THR A 150 0.41 -13.05 -2.23
N TYR A 151 1.24 -12.06 -1.92
CA TYR A 151 2.44 -11.79 -2.72
C TYR A 151 3.61 -11.31 -1.86
N PHE A 152 4.80 -11.46 -2.42
CA PHE A 152 6.03 -10.79 -2.00
C PHE A 152 6.43 -9.77 -3.05
N SER A 153 7.03 -8.68 -2.59
CA SER A 153 7.55 -7.60 -3.44
C SER A 153 8.99 -7.27 -3.06
N GLY A 154 9.72 -6.68 -3.99
CA GLY A 154 11.07 -6.21 -3.72
C GLY A 154 11.61 -5.39 -4.86
N GLY A 155 12.55 -4.50 -4.55
CA GLY A 155 13.12 -3.61 -5.55
C GLY A 155 14.00 -2.51 -4.98
N TYR A 156 14.17 -1.48 -5.80
CA TYR A 156 14.94 -0.29 -5.48
C TYR A 156 14.03 0.80 -4.93
N THR A 157 14.55 1.60 -3.99
CA THR A 157 13.83 2.74 -3.40
C THR A 157 14.76 3.90 -3.10
N GLU A 158 14.22 5.12 -3.17
CA GLU A 158 14.88 6.33 -2.68
C GLU A 158 13.95 7.08 -1.73
N ALA A 159 14.49 7.59 -0.63
CA ALA A 159 13.77 8.42 0.32
C ALA A 159 14.46 9.77 0.50
N THR A 160 13.67 10.83 0.52
CA THR A 160 14.16 12.20 0.68
C THR A 160 13.80 12.73 2.06
N PHE A 161 14.84 13.20 2.75
CA PHE A 161 14.75 13.87 4.04
C PHE A 161 15.00 15.35 3.87
N ASP A 162 14.16 16.17 4.46
CA ASP A 162 14.24 17.62 4.36
C ASP A 162 15.44 18.17 5.15
N ARG A 163 15.83 19.42 4.85
CA ARG A 163 16.83 20.14 5.63
C ARG A 163 16.40 20.22 7.09
N VAL A 164 17.34 19.95 7.98
CA VAL A 164 17.16 20.04 9.43
C VAL A 164 17.91 21.25 9.97
N ASN A 165 17.20 22.14 10.63
CA ASN A 165 17.78 23.26 11.39
C ASN A 165 17.84 22.88 12.86
N LEU A 166 18.98 23.07 13.48
CA LEU A 166 19.25 22.71 14.87
C LEU A 166 19.43 23.97 15.72
N SER A 167 18.70 24.04 16.83
CA SER A 167 18.81 25.09 17.85
C SER A 167 19.65 24.60 19.01
N SER A 168 20.33 25.50 19.73
CA SER A 168 21.00 25.15 20.97
C SER A 168 20.05 24.54 22.00
N VAL A 169 20.57 23.67 22.87
CA VAL A 169 19.81 23.03 23.97
C VAL A 169 19.51 24.00 25.11
N ASP A 170 20.02 25.24 25.04
CA ASP A 170 19.86 26.25 26.09
C ASP A 170 18.39 26.68 26.24
N LEU A 171 17.98 26.94 27.46
CA LEU A 171 16.65 27.49 27.79
C LEU A 171 16.76 28.99 28.08
N PRO A 172 15.96 29.86 27.41
CA PRO A 172 14.95 29.53 26.39
C PRO A 172 15.53 29.12 25.06
N PRO A 173 14.74 28.41 24.18
CA PRO A 173 15.24 27.94 22.90
C PRO A 173 15.81 29.11 22.08
N THR A 174 17.06 28.99 21.70
CA THR A 174 17.72 29.96 20.82
C THR A 174 17.35 29.73 19.36
N PRO A 175 17.42 30.74 18.49
CA PRO A 175 17.28 30.54 17.05
C PRO A 175 18.25 29.46 16.54
N PRO A 176 17.90 28.72 15.48
CA PRO A 176 18.78 27.73 14.90
C PRO A 176 20.13 28.34 14.49
N THR A 177 21.22 27.68 14.88
CA THR A 177 22.59 28.14 14.60
C THR A 177 23.33 27.26 13.62
N ILE A 178 22.91 25.99 13.47
CA ILE A 178 23.51 25.02 12.57
C ILE A 178 22.42 24.26 11.80
N PHE A 179 22.80 23.65 10.71
CA PHE A 179 21.90 22.82 9.91
C PHE A 179 22.66 21.72 9.17
N PHE A 180 21.94 20.72 8.70
CA PHE A 180 22.37 19.84 7.61
C PHE A 180 21.37 19.88 6.47
N ASP A 181 21.90 19.71 5.25
CA ASP A 181 21.14 19.91 4.03
C ASP A 181 20.12 18.78 3.79
N LYS A 182 19.11 19.07 2.99
CA LYS A 182 18.22 18.08 2.42
C LYS A 182 19.01 16.94 1.77
N ARG A 183 18.62 15.70 2.02
CA ARG A 183 19.32 14.51 1.52
C ARG A 183 18.37 13.48 0.96
N THR A 184 18.77 12.87 -0.15
CA THR A 184 18.12 11.67 -0.70
C THR A 184 19.01 10.46 -0.44
N TYR A 185 18.46 9.46 0.22
CA TYR A 185 19.09 8.18 0.47
C TYR A 185 18.58 7.16 -0.52
N LYS A 186 19.48 6.31 -0.99
CA LYS A 186 19.22 5.21 -1.93
C LYS A 186 19.23 3.90 -1.19
N GLY A 187 18.43 2.94 -1.64
CA GLY A 187 18.34 1.67 -0.97
C GLY A 187 17.51 0.63 -1.70
N TRP A 188 17.17 -0.41 -0.99
CA TRP A 188 16.32 -1.50 -1.45
C TRP A 188 15.15 -1.72 -0.48
N PHE A 189 14.14 -2.40 -0.96
CA PHE A 189 13.01 -2.79 -0.12
C PHE A 189 12.61 -4.25 -0.34
N LEU A 190 12.01 -4.84 0.69
CA LEU A 190 11.25 -6.09 0.64
C LEU A 190 9.88 -5.86 1.26
N GLY A 191 8.87 -6.45 0.66
CA GLY A 191 7.50 -6.35 1.12
C GLY A 191 6.75 -7.67 1.03
N ALA A 192 5.67 -7.76 1.78
CA ALA A 192 4.70 -8.84 1.69
C ALA A 192 3.31 -8.26 1.90
N GLY A 193 2.33 -8.78 1.18
CA GLY A 193 0.98 -8.25 1.23
C GLY A 193 -0.06 -9.14 0.61
N ASP A 194 -1.28 -8.66 0.72
CA ASP A 194 -2.47 -9.28 0.16
C ASP A 194 -3.23 -8.27 -0.70
N GLU A 195 -3.87 -8.77 -1.77
CA GLU A 195 -4.73 -7.99 -2.63
C GLU A 195 -6.05 -8.74 -2.83
N TYR A 196 -7.14 -8.13 -2.40
CA TYR A 196 -8.47 -8.72 -2.39
C TYR A 196 -9.41 -8.06 -3.40
N ALA A 197 -10.02 -8.86 -4.28
CA ALA A 197 -10.97 -8.39 -5.26
C ALA A 197 -12.28 -7.94 -4.60
N LEU A 198 -12.71 -6.72 -4.88
CA LEU A 198 -13.95 -6.15 -4.36
C LEU A 198 -15.10 -6.48 -5.31
N ASN A 199 -15.99 -7.37 -4.89
CA ASN A 199 -17.05 -7.95 -5.75
C ASN A 199 -18.11 -6.93 -6.22
N PHE A 200 -18.21 -5.76 -5.58
CA PHE A 200 -19.18 -4.73 -5.96
C PHE A 200 -18.76 -3.91 -7.18
N LEU A 201 -17.46 -3.90 -7.53
CA LEU A 201 -16.94 -3.23 -8.72
C LEU A 201 -15.86 -4.10 -9.37
N PRO A 202 -16.15 -4.70 -10.54
CA PRO A 202 -15.19 -5.49 -11.29
C PRO A 202 -13.91 -4.68 -11.60
N GLY A 203 -12.75 -5.27 -11.35
CA GLY A 203 -11.46 -4.61 -11.56
C GLY A 203 -10.96 -3.78 -10.38
N LEU A 204 -11.76 -3.59 -9.34
CA LEU A 204 -11.33 -2.91 -8.13
C LEU A 204 -10.85 -3.93 -7.09
N PHE A 205 -9.66 -3.65 -6.51
CA PHE A 205 -9.06 -4.47 -5.48
C PHE A 205 -8.67 -3.61 -4.28
N TRP A 206 -8.67 -4.22 -3.11
CA TRP A 206 -8.12 -3.66 -1.90
C TRP A 206 -6.79 -4.36 -1.60
N LYS A 207 -5.72 -3.57 -1.53
CA LYS A 207 -4.36 -4.03 -1.32
C LYS A 207 -3.87 -3.57 0.06
N THR A 208 -3.22 -4.48 0.78
CA THR A 208 -2.47 -4.17 2.00
C THR A 208 -1.06 -4.72 1.87
N GLU A 209 -0.05 -3.96 2.30
CA GLU A 209 1.34 -4.38 2.23
C GLU A 209 2.11 -3.88 3.46
N TYR A 210 2.90 -4.76 4.05
CA TYR A 210 4.00 -4.38 4.92
C TYR A 210 5.27 -4.33 4.09
N ARG A 211 6.07 -3.24 4.27
CA ARG A 211 7.33 -3.06 3.55
C ARG A 211 8.44 -2.66 4.53
N PHE A 212 9.58 -3.33 4.41
CA PHE A 212 10.83 -2.96 5.00
C PHE A 212 11.75 -2.36 3.93
N SER A 213 12.37 -1.22 4.22
CA SER A 213 13.33 -0.56 3.34
C SER A 213 14.61 -0.27 4.11
N GLU A 214 15.76 -0.58 3.52
CA GLU A 214 17.08 -0.27 4.03
C GLU A 214 17.80 0.65 3.05
N PHE A 215 18.34 1.75 3.58
CA PHE A 215 19.02 2.77 2.79
C PHE A 215 20.52 2.76 3.09
N ASP A 216 21.31 3.05 2.06
CA ASP A 216 22.76 3.16 2.16
C ASP A 216 23.16 4.29 3.13
N ALA A 217 24.23 4.06 3.88
CA ALA A 217 24.78 5.07 4.77
C ALA A 217 25.26 6.28 3.97
N ALA A 218 25.01 7.48 4.50
CA ALA A 218 25.47 8.72 3.89
C ALA A 218 26.02 9.68 4.92
N THR A 219 27.09 10.42 4.52
CA THR A 219 27.72 11.45 5.36
C THR A 219 27.01 12.78 5.17
N ASN A 220 26.51 13.36 6.26
CA ASN A 220 25.89 14.68 6.33
C ASN A 220 26.87 15.65 7.01
N VAL A 221 27.23 16.73 6.30
CA VAL A 221 28.13 17.76 6.84
C VAL A 221 27.28 18.82 7.55
N LEU A 222 27.60 19.10 8.81
CA LEU A 222 26.99 20.20 9.55
C LEU A 222 27.49 21.55 9.03
N ARG A 223 26.58 22.52 8.93
CA ARG A 223 26.88 23.88 8.44
C ARG A 223 26.34 24.93 9.41
N THR A 224 27.00 26.07 9.47
CA THR A 224 26.58 27.20 10.28
C THR A 224 25.51 28.06 9.60
N ILE A 225 24.61 28.67 10.38
CA ILE A 225 23.65 29.68 9.93
C ILE A 225 24.20 31.07 10.35
N PRO A 226 24.16 32.12 9.48
CA PRO A 226 23.57 32.16 8.14
C PRO A 226 24.56 31.83 7.01
N THR A 227 25.85 31.67 7.30
CA THR A 227 26.92 31.65 6.29
C THR A 227 26.96 30.38 5.45
N GLY A 228 26.41 29.26 5.93
CA GLY A 228 26.50 27.95 5.27
C GLY A 228 27.90 27.32 5.33
N THR A 229 28.80 27.88 6.17
CA THR A 229 30.18 27.39 6.28
C THR A 229 30.18 25.97 6.83
N PRO A 230 30.83 25.02 6.16
CA PRO A 230 30.99 23.66 6.68
C PRO A 230 31.70 23.66 8.03
N MET A 231 31.21 22.87 8.96
CA MET A 231 31.87 22.63 10.24
C MET A 231 32.91 21.50 10.09
N SER A 232 33.80 21.43 11.03
CA SER A 232 34.79 20.34 11.12
C SER A 232 34.21 19.01 11.59
N THR A 233 32.87 18.90 11.64
CA THR A 233 32.14 17.71 12.08
C THR A 233 31.13 17.25 11.01
N SER A 234 30.96 15.93 10.93
CA SER A 234 29.97 15.30 10.07
C SER A 234 29.27 14.15 10.80
N ILE A 235 28.12 13.75 10.26
CA ILE A 235 27.31 12.65 10.76
C ILE A 235 27.18 11.62 9.65
N ASP A 236 27.56 10.37 9.92
CA ASP A 236 27.21 9.25 9.07
C ASP A 236 25.87 8.71 9.56
N SER A 237 24.87 8.75 8.67
CA SER A 237 23.51 8.33 8.96
C SER A 237 23.11 7.16 8.07
N LYS A 238 22.53 6.11 8.68
CA LYS A 238 21.95 4.97 7.99
C LYS A 238 20.48 4.82 8.41
N ASN A 239 19.59 4.67 7.42
CA ASN A 239 18.15 4.68 7.65
C ASN A 239 17.51 3.33 7.34
N PHE A 240 16.58 2.92 8.20
CA PHE A 240 15.70 1.76 8.04
C PHE A 240 14.26 2.23 8.20
N VAL A 241 13.40 1.88 7.24
CA VAL A 241 12.01 2.33 7.25
C VAL A 241 11.07 1.12 7.15
N HIS A 242 10.10 1.08 8.05
CA HIS A 242 9.02 0.10 8.08
C HIS A 242 7.71 0.80 7.76
N THR A 243 6.95 0.29 6.80
CA THR A 243 5.65 0.86 6.44
C THR A 243 4.57 -0.21 6.41
N VAL A 244 3.37 0.18 6.85
CA VAL A 244 2.13 -0.56 6.58
C VAL A 244 1.28 0.35 5.72
N ARG A 245 0.85 -0.15 4.57
CA ARG A 245 0.07 0.59 3.58
C ARG A 245 -1.23 -0.11 3.25
N SER A 246 -2.26 0.67 2.93
CA SER A 246 -3.57 0.20 2.49
C SER A 246 -3.99 1.05 1.30
N GLU A 247 -4.33 0.40 0.20
CA GLU A 247 -4.52 1.03 -1.09
C GLU A 247 -5.72 0.42 -1.80
N LEU A 248 -6.36 1.20 -2.66
CA LEU A 248 -7.31 0.72 -3.65
C LEU A 248 -6.60 0.72 -5.00
N THR A 249 -6.64 -0.41 -5.71
CA THR A 249 -6.06 -0.58 -7.05
C THR A 249 -7.15 -0.89 -8.05
N TYR A 250 -7.08 -0.29 -9.23
CA TYR A 250 -7.98 -0.56 -10.33
C TYR A 250 -7.21 -1.18 -11.50
N HIS A 251 -7.56 -2.43 -11.83
CA HIS A 251 -6.94 -3.20 -12.91
C HIS A 251 -7.70 -3.00 -14.21
N PHE A 252 -6.98 -2.55 -15.24
CA PHE A 252 -7.49 -2.44 -16.61
C PHE A 252 -7.33 -3.80 -17.29
N ASN A 253 -8.36 -4.65 -17.18
CA ASN A 253 -8.33 -5.97 -17.81
C ASN A 253 -8.45 -5.85 -19.34
N TRP A 254 -7.36 -6.03 -20.05
CA TRP A 254 -7.29 -5.98 -21.51
C TRP A 254 -7.73 -7.31 -22.16
N GLY A 255 -7.95 -8.35 -21.39
CA GLY A 255 -8.52 -9.62 -21.79
C GLY A 255 -9.97 -9.70 -21.33
N GLY A 256 -10.90 -10.07 -22.23
CA GLY A 256 -12.30 -10.31 -21.89
C GLY A 256 -12.45 -11.34 -20.77
N PRO A 257 -13.66 -11.47 -20.18
CA PRO A 257 -13.88 -12.34 -19.05
C PRO A 257 -13.40 -13.76 -19.36
N VAL A 258 -12.56 -14.31 -18.49
CA VAL A 258 -12.16 -15.72 -18.57
C VAL A 258 -13.40 -16.54 -18.28
N VAL A 259 -14.07 -17.02 -19.32
CA VAL A 259 -15.20 -17.92 -19.18
C VAL A 259 -14.65 -19.26 -18.70
N ALA A 260 -14.88 -19.60 -17.45
CA ALA A 260 -14.58 -20.93 -16.94
C ALA A 260 -15.40 -21.95 -17.75
N LYS A 261 -14.73 -22.73 -18.60
CA LYS A 261 -15.34 -23.93 -19.21
C LYS A 261 -15.32 -25.03 -18.13
N TYR A 262 -16.50 -25.42 -17.69
CA TYR A 262 -16.72 -26.64 -16.92
C TYR A 262 -16.76 -27.84 -17.87
#